data_dee42204de2224f52036e1fd4db12f16
#
_entry.id   dee42204de2224f52036e1fd4db12f16
#
_cell.length_a   1.000
_cell.length_b   1.000
_cell.length_c   1.000
_cell.angle_alpha   90.00
_cell.angle_beta   90.00
_cell.angle_gamma   90.00
#
_symmetry.space_group_name_H-M   'P 1'
#
loop_
_entity.id
_entity.type
_entity.pdbx_description
1 polymer ?
#
loop_
_entity_poly.entity_id
_entity_poly.type
_entity_poly.pdbx_seq_one_letter_code
_entity_poly.pdbx_strand_id
1 'polypeptide(L)'
;MINIPITKILFLDIETVGGCPDYESCEKFNPDLANQFNKYFDWFQKRFPEDESLFREEVFKKRAALVPEFAKIICVSMAFVMDNGEVKKQTFSGDDEKELLIQVRNLLDRCSKLDFYLCGHNLKNFDIPMLAKRMIINGIMPSKLLPSYDTKPWEVKAIDTKEIWQYGAYTSIGSLDLVCSTMGIPTPKDGEITGDKVHDAYWIEQKLNSISEYCEKDVEVLIEFIKKLKNLG
;
A
#
# COMPACT_ATOMS: atom_id res chain seq x y z
N MET A 1 -8.40 -17.55 -15.49
CA MET A 1 -8.11 -17.41 -14.06
C MET A 1 -6.60 -17.28 -13.83
N ILE A 2 -6.06 -17.15 -12.63
CA ILE A 2 -4.63 -16.87 -12.37
C ILE A 2 -3.77 -18.10 -12.70
N ASN A 3 -3.02 -18.06 -13.82
CA ASN A 3 -2.17 -19.17 -14.25
C ASN A 3 -0.77 -19.19 -13.59
N ILE A 4 -0.44 -18.18 -12.76
CA ILE A 4 0.84 -18.06 -12.08
C ILE A 4 0.84 -18.99 -10.85
N PRO A 5 1.86 -19.85 -10.66
CA PRO A 5 1.97 -20.65 -9.44
C PRO A 5 1.98 -19.77 -8.20
N ILE A 6 1.27 -20.17 -7.13
CA ILE A 6 1.21 -19.37 -5.89
C ILE A 6 2.59 -19.16 -5.28
N THR A 7 3.50 -20.12 -5.47
CA THR A 7 4.91 -20.07 -5.05
C THR A 7 5.76 -19.03 -5.81
N LYS A 8 5.19 -18.41 -6.85
CA LYS A 8 5.79 -17.31 -7.62
C LYS A 8 5.09 -15.97 -7.40
N ILE A 9 4.27 -15.88 -6.38
CA ILE A 9 3.56 -14.66 -6.01
C ILE A 9 4.16 -14.09 -4.73
N LEU A 10 4.62 -12.84 -4.80
CA LEU A 10 4.99 -12.03 -3.65
C LEU A 10 3.79 -11.14 -3.29
N PHE A 11 3.12 -11.49 -2.22
CA PHE A 11 2.03 -10.70 -1.65
C PHE A 11 2.62 -9.49 -0.95
N LEU A 12 1.99 -8.33 -1.11
CA LEU A 12 2.50 -7.06 -0.61
C LEU A 12 1.36 -6.16 -0.19
N ASP A 13 1.57 -5.45 0.92
CA ASP A 13 0.74 -4.37 1.42
C ASP A 13 1.62 -3.29 2.05
N ILE A 14 1.17 -2.03 2.04
CA ILE A 14 1.91 -0.90 2.62
C ILE A 14 1.02 -0.04 3.51
N GLU A 15 1.63 0.52 4.57
CA GLU A 15 0.99 1.54 5.38
C GLU A 15 1.70 2.88 5.24
N THR A 16 0.90 3.92 5.07
CA THR A 16 1.37 5.28 4.84
C THR A 16 0.73 6.27 5.79
N VAL A 17 1.47 7.33 6.09
CA VAL A 17 0.98 8.49 6.85
C VAL A 17 1.31 9.77 6.10
N GLY A 18 0.73 10.90 6.48
CA GLY A 18 1.24 12.19 6.04
C GLY A 18 2.69 12.39 6.49
N GLY A 19 3.50 13.05 5.67
CA GLY A 19 4.91 13.31 5.98
C GLY A 19 5.16 14.16 7.23
N CYS A 20 4.10 14.77 7.77
CA CYS A 20 4.07 15.50 9.03
C CYS A 20 2.82 15.07 9.84
N PRO A 21 2.83 15.25 11.18
CA PRO A 21 1.69 14.86 12.03
C PRO A 21 0.41 15.62 11.69
N ASP A 22 0.56 16.88 11.35
CA ASP A 22 -0.53 17.81 10.99
C ASP A 22 0.00 18.92 10.08
N TYR A 23 -0.91 19.75 9.59
CA TYR A 23 -0.57 20.84 8.68
C TYR A 23 0.29 21.93 9.34
N GLU A 24 0.01 22.29 10.61
CA GLU A 24 0.79 23.29 11.37
C GLU A 24 2.24 22.84 11.56
N SER A 25 2.44 21.58 11.92
CA SER A 25 3.77 20.96 12.00
C SER A 25 4.48 20.97 10.64
N CYS A 26 3.74 20.74 9.56
CA CYS A 26 4.29 20.81 8.21
C CYS A 26 4.74 22.23 7.86
N GLU A 27 3.95 23.28 8.17
CA GLU A 27 4.34 24.68 7.98
C GLU A 27 5.62 25.03 8.75
N LYS A 28 5.76 24.48 9.95
CA LYS A 28 6.90 24.78 10.83
C LYS A 28 8.19 24.06 10.41
N PHE A 29 8.11 22.76 10.07
CA PHE A 29 9.28 21.92 9.86
C PHE A 29 9.60 21.67 8.38
N ASN A 30 8.62 21.81 7.50
CA ASN A 30 8.77 21.68 6.05
C ASN A 30 7.88 22.67 5.30
N PRO A 31 8.19 23.99 5.39
CA PRO A 31 7.36 25.05 4.80
C PRO A 31 7.20 24.92 3.28
N ASP A 32 8.20 24.38 2.58
CA ASP A 32 8.10 24.16 1.15
C ASP A 32 7.03 23.12 0.81
N LEU A 33 6.96 22.01 1.57
CA LEU A 33 5.92 21.00 1.40
C LEU A 33 4.53 21.57 1.72
N ALA A 34 4.40 22.34 2.80
CA ALA A 34 3.15 23.01 3.16
C ALA A 34 2.69 23.98 2.06
N ASN A 35 3.62 24.77 1.49
CA ASN A 35 3.33 25.67 0.38
C ASN A 35 2.89 24.90 -0.88
N GLN A 36 3.49 23.75 -1.17
CA GLN A 36 3.03 22.90 -2.27
C GLN A 36 1.63 22.34 -1.98
N PHE A 37 1.37 21.86 -0.77
CA PHE A 37 0.03 21.40 -0.39
C PHE A 37 -1.02 22.49 -0.60
N ASN A 38 -0.74 23.74 -0.21
CA ASN A 38 -1.63 24.87 -0.44
C ASN A 38 -1.95 25.10 -1.92
N LYS A 39 -0.94 25.03 -2.79
CA LYS A 39 -1.14 25.19 -4.24
C LYS A 39 -2.01 24.07 -4.84
N TYR A 40 -1.98 22.89 -4.25
CA TYR A 40 -2.74 21.73 -4.71
C TYR A 40 -4.02 21.50 -3.89
N PHE A 41 -4.41 22.39 -2.98
CA PHE A 41 -5.59 22.21 -2.13
C PHE A 41 -6.87 22.06 -2.94
N ASP A 42 -7.09 22.91 -3.95
CA ASP A 42 -8.23 22.77 -4.87
C ASP A 42 -8.25 21.44 -5.64
N TRP A 43 -7.05 20.90 -5.94
CA TRP A 43 -6.95 19.59 -6.56
C TRP A 43 -7.39 18.48 -5.59
N PHE A 44 -7.02 18.58 -4.31
CA PHE A 44 -7.48 17.66 -3.29
C PHE A 44 -9.00 17.67 -3.15
N GLN A 45 -9.62 18.85 -3.08
CA GLN A 45 -11.07 18.98 -3.01
C GLN A 45 -11.78 18.39 -4.24
N LYS A 46 -11.26 18.60 -5.44
CA LYS A 46 -11.79 17.99 -6.67
C LYS A 46 -11.57 16.47 -6.70
N ARG A 47 -10.46 15.99 -6.17
CA ARG A 47 -10.13 14.55 -6.13
C ARG A 47 -10.95 13.79 -5.11
N PHE A 48 -11.33 14.46 -4.03
CA PHE A 48 -12.10 13.93 -2.89
C PHE A 48 -13.30 14.85 -2.62
N PRO A 49 -14.36 14.78 -3.47
CA PRO A 49 -15.51 15.71 -3.33
C PRO A 49 -16.24 15.60 -1.99
N GLU A 50 -16.14 14.45 -1.34
CA GLU A 50 -16.69 14.22 0.00
C GLU A 50 -16.04 15.09 1.08
N ASP A 51 -14.91 15.70 0.80
CA ASP A 51 -14.16 16.57 1.72
C ASP A 51 -14.30 18.06 1.37
N GLU A 52 -15.21 18.45 0.45
CA GLU A 52 -15.36 19.83 -0.03
C GLU A 52 -15.60 20.85 1.12
N SER A 53 -16.28 20.41 2.19
CA SER A 53 -16.56 21.25 3.35
C SER A 53 -15.42 21.29 4.39
N LEU A 54 -14.37 20.49 4.22
CA LEU A 54 -13.27 20.42 5.18
C LEU A 54 -12.26 21.55 4.96
N PHE A 55 -11.71 22.05 6.07
CA PHE A 55 -10.58 22.97 6.03
C PHE A 55 -9.28 22.25 5.62
N ARG A 56 -8.31 23.05 5.22
CA ARG A 56 -7.00 22.56 4.72
C ARG A 56 -6.32 21.61 5.68
N GLU A 57 -6.33 21.93 6.94
CA GLU A 57 -5.72 21.15 8.03
C GLU A 57 -6.34 19.76 8.13
N GLU A 58 -7.66 19.67 8.00
CA GLU A 58 -8.40 18.41 8.04
C GLU A 58 -8.13 17.57 6.77
N VAL A 59 -8.12 18.23 5.61
CA VAL A 59 -7.79 17.57 4.34
C VAL A 59 -6.35 17.04 4.35
N PHE A 60 -5.39 17.83 4.88
CA PHE A 60 -4.01 17.37 5.03
C PHE A 60 -3.93 16.10 5.87
N LYS A 61 -4.50 16.12 7.07
CA LYS A 61 -4.52 14.96 7.98
C LYS A 61 -5.15 13.72 7.32
N LYS A 62 -6.24 13.91 6.60
CA LYS A 62 -7.04 12.82 6.03
C LYS A 62 -6.48 12.27 4.73
N ARG A 63 -5.81 13.10 3.91
CA ARG A 63 -5.49 12.77 2.52
C ARG A 63 -4.00 12.82 2.16
N ALA A 64 -3.15 13.46 2.93
CA ALA A 64 -1.73 13.55 2.62
C ALA A 64 -1.07 12.16 2.46
N ALA A 65 -1.48 11.20 3.28
CA ALA A 65 -1.03 9.82 3.22
C ALA A 65 -1.32 9.10 1.88
N LEU A 66 -2.31 9.57 1.12
CA LEU A 66 -2.73 8.94 -0.14
C LEU A 66 -1.98 9.48 -1.37
N VAL A 67 -1.15 10.50 -1.20
CA VAL A 67 -0.42 11.16 -2.30
C VAL A 67 1.07 11.05 -2.04
N PRO A 68 1.84 10.36 -2.89
CA PRO A 68 3.25 10.05 -2.64
C PRO A 68 4.12 11.26 -2.32
N GLU A 69 3.80 12.42 -2.90
CA GLU A 69 4.54 13.67 -2.70
C GLU A 69 4.38 14.23 -1.27
N PHE A 70 3.29 13.88 -0.59
CA PHE A 70 2.96 14.33 0.76
C PHE A 70 2.98 13.22 1.81
N ALA A 71 3.10 11.97 1.37
CA ALA A 71 3.09 10.78 2.22
C ALA A 71 4.48 10.44 2.78
N LYS A 72 4.48 9.51 3.73
CA LYS A 72 5.62 8.76 4.24
C LYS A 72 5.21 7.30 4.38
N ILE A 73 6.00 6.38 3.86
CA ILE A 73 5.80 4.94 4.09
C ILE A 73 6.41 4.58 5.44
N ILE A 74 5.62 3.97 6.31
CA ILE A 74 6.04 3.57 7.67
C ILE A 74 6.08 2.06 7.87
N CYS A 75 5.38 1.32 7.01
CA CYS A 75 5.36 -0.14 7.05
C CYS A 75 5.20 -0.71 5.64
N VAL A 76 5.88 -1.81 5.37
CA VAL A 76 5.71 -2.64 4.18
C VAL A 76 5.74 -4.10 4.62
N SER A 77 4.66 -4.82 4.42
CA SER A 77 4.58 -6.25 4.69
C SER A 77 4.61 -7.04 3.40
N MET A 78 5.40 -8.10 3.38
CA MET A 78 5.52 -9.00 2.22
C MET A 78 5.50 -10.45 2.66
N ALA A 79 4.87 -11.31 1.85
CA ALA A 79 4.87 -12.75 2.06
C ALA A 79 4.86 -13.52 0.75
N PHE A 80 5.30 -14.77 0.81
CA PHE A 80 5.14 -15.73 -0.27
C PHE A 80 4.90 -17.12 0.29
N VAL A 81 4.29 -17.98 -0.53
CA VAL A 81 4.01 -19.38 -0.17
C VAL A 81 5.13 -20.26 -0.73
N MET A 82 5.72 -21.10 0.11
CA MET A 82 6.74 -22.07 -0.27
C MET A 82 6.12 -23.33 -0.91
N ASP A 83 6.93 -24.15 -1.57
CA ASP A 83 6.48 -25.41 -2.20
C ASP A 83 5.89 -26.42 -1.20
N ASN A 84 6.30 -26.36 0.07
CA ASN A 84 5.73 -27.16 1.15
C ASN A 84 4.43 -26.58 1.75
N GLY A 85 3.92 -25.45 1.20
CA GLY A 85 2.74 -24.75 1.68
C GLY A 85 2.99 -23.78 2.84
N GLU A 86 4.20 -23.73 3.39
CA GLU A 86 4.58 -22.79 4.45
C GLU A 86 4.57 -21.35 3.92
N VAL A 87 4.07 -20.40 4.72
CA VAL A 87 4.10 -18.97 4.39
C VAL A 87 5.33 -18.33 5.04
N LYS A 88 6.18 -17.72 4.23
CA LYS A 88 7.28 -16.87 4.69
C LYS A 88 6.85 -15.42 4.62
N LYS A 89 6.96 -14.72 5.77
CA LYS A 89 6.62 -13.31 5.90
C LYS A 89 7.85 -12.49 6.26
N GLN A 90 7.88 -11.27 5.79
CA GLN A 90 8.85 -10.26 6.22
C GLN A 90 8.19 -8.88 6.19
N THR A 91 8.21 -8.21 7.33
CA THR A 91 7.69 -6.86 7.51
C THR A 91 8.83 -5.91 7.81
N PHE A 92 8.83 -4.78 7.14
CA PHE A 92 9.73 -3.66 7.36
C PHE A 92 8.91 -2.50 7.90
N SER A 93 9.25 -2.01 9.06
CA SER A 93 8.60 -0.84 9.66
C SER A 93 9.61 0.02 10.40
N GLY A 94 9.37 1.33 10.44
CA GLY A 94 10.30 2.23 11.10
C GLY A 94 10.05 3.70 10.82
N ASP A 95 10.71 4.54 11.63
CA ASP A 95 10.65 6.00 11.49
C ASP A 95 11.60 6.52 10.40
N ASP A 96 12.66 5.80 10.09
CA ASP A 96 13.56 6.12 8.96
C ASP A 96 13.02 5.47 7.68
N GLU A 97 12.22 6.24 6.92
CA GLU A 97 11.65 5.77 5.66
C GLU A 97 12.73 5.36 4.64
N LYS A 98 13.85 6.07 4.62
CA LYS A 98 14.92 5.77 3.66
C LYS A 98 15.54 4.41 3.92
N GLU A 99 15.84 4.10 5.18
CA GLU A 99 16.38 2.80 5.58
C GLU A 99 15.37 1.69 5.30
N LEU A 100 14.10 1.89 5.65
CA LEU A 100 13.01 0.97 5.33
C LEU A 100 12.95 0.68 3.83
N LEU A 101 12.95 1.71 2.98
CA LEU A 101 12.85 1.57 1.53
C LEU A 101 14.07 0.88 0.91
N ILE A 102 15.28 1.06 1.47
CA ILE A 102 16.47 0.32 1.05
C ILE A 102 16.29 -1.18 1.30
N GLN A 103 15.79 -1.57 2.46
CA GLN A 103 15.55 -2.97 2.81
C GLN A 103 14.47 -3.59 1.90
N VAL A 104 13.36 -2.88 1.69
CA VAL A 104 12.28 -3.26 0.77
C VAL A 104 12.81 -3.46 -0.64
N ARG A 105 13.54 -2.48 -1.19
CA ARG A 105 14.15 -2.57 -2.52
C ARG A 105 15.04 -3.81 -2.64
N ASN A 106 15.87 -4.09 -1.64
CA ASN A 106 16.78 -5.25 -1.67
C ASN A 106 16.01 -6.59 -1.73
N LEU A 107 14.86 -6.69 -1.07
CA LEU A 107 14.00 -7.87 -1.17
C LEU A 107 13.32 -7.95 -2.54
N LEU A 108 12.76 -6.85 -3.03
CA LEU A 108 12.15 -6.78 -4.36
C LEU A 108 13.15 -7.15 -5.47
N ASP A 109 14.41 -6.70 -5.39
CA ASP A 109 15.46 -7.05 -6.36
C ASP A 109 15.80 -8.55 -6.35
N ARG A 110 15.77 -9.20 -5.19
CA ARG A 110 15.91 -10.65 -5.09
C ARG A 110 14.73 -11.38 -5.74
N CYS A 111 13.51 -10.93 -5.45
CA CYS A 111 12.29 -11.49 -6.03
C CYS A 111 12.23 -11.29 -7.55
N SER A 112 12.71 -10.14 -8.05
CA SER A 112 12.81 -9.87 -9.48
C SER A 112 13.70 -10.88 -10.20
N LYS A 113 14.86 -11.23 -9.61
CA LYS A 113 15.77 -12.26 -10.16
C LYS A 113 15.19 -13.67 -10.16
N LEU A 114 14.23 -13.94 -9.27
CA LEU A 114 13.54 -15.22 -9.12
C LEU A 114 12.22 -15.30 -9.87
N ASP A 115 11.92 -14.28 -10.68
CA ASP A 115 10.72 -14.19 -11.53
C ASP A 115 9.39 -14.20 -10.77
N PHE A 116 9.33 -13.49 -9.65
CA PHE A 116 8.10 -13.31 -8.89
C PHE A 116 7.15 -12.31 -9.55
N TYR A 117 5.87 -12.46 -9.25
CA TYR A 117 4.80 -11.50 -9.51
C TYR A 117 4.37 -10.84 -8.22
N LEU A 118 4.17 -9.53 -8.23
CA LEU A 118 3.57 -8.82 -7.09
C LEU A 118 2.07 -9.13 -7.00
N CYS A 119 1.53 -9.18 -5.79
CA CYS A 119 0.09 -9.30 -5.57
C CYS A 119 -0.34 -8.42 -4.39
N GLY A 120 -1.39 -7.63 -4.58
CA GLY A 120 -1.98 -6.77 -3.56
C GLY A 120 -3.39 -6.34 -3.94
N HIS A 121 -4.03 -5.55 -3.09
CA HIS A 121 -5.36 -5.00 -3.33
C HIS A 121 -5.27 -3.53 -3.71
N ASN A 122 -5.73 -3.15 -4.91
CA ASN A 122 -5.52 -1.83 -5.50
C ASN A 122 -4.02 -1.50 -5.71
N LEU A 123 -3.22 -2.54 -5.78
CA LEU A 123 -1.75 -2.51 -5.83
C LEU A 123 -1.22 -1.63 -6.96
N LYS A 124 -1.82 -1.75 -8.16
CA LYS A 124 -1.36 -1.03 -9.35
C LYS A 124 -1.60 0.46 -9.28
N ASN A 125 -2.65 0.89 -8.56
CA ASN A 125 -3.01 2.29 -8.44
C ASN A 125 -2.48 2.96 -7.16
N PHE A 126 -2.06 2.18 -6.16
CA PHE A 126 -1.61 2.72 -4.88
C PHE A 126 -0.20 2.26 -4.49
N ASP A 127 0.00 0.99 -4.13
CA ASP A 127 1.25 0.52 -3.52
C ASP A 127 2.45 0.64 -4.47
N ILE A 128 2.30 0.21 -5.72
CA ILE A 128 3.38 0.28 -6.72
C ILE A 128 3.81 1.72 -6.97
N PRO A 129 2.93 2.66 -7.36
CA PRO A 129 3.34 4.04 -7.59
C PRO A 129 3.80 4.74 -6.30
N MET A 130 3.25 4.40 -5.13
CA MET A 130 3.68 4.92 -3.85
C MET A 130 5.12 4.49 -3.55
N LEU A 131 5.43 3.19 -3.61
CA LEU A 131 6.77 2.65 -3.40
C LEU A 131 7.79 3.25 -4.38
N ALA A 132 7.47 3.26 -5.68
CA ALA A 132 8.38 3.76 -6.70
C ALA A 132 8.70 5.24 -6.51
N LYS A 133 7.68 6.08 -6.31
CA LYS A 133 7.86 7.53 -6.12
C LYS A 133 8.54 7.84 -4.79
N ARG A 134 8.16 7.17 -3.68
CA ARG A 134 8.83 7.38 -2.39
C ARG A 134 10.30 6.96 -2.43
N MET A 135 10.64 5.87 -3.14
CA MET A 135 12.04 5.51 -3.39
C MET A 135 12.78 6.64 -4.11
N ILE A 136 12.22 7.19 -5.20
CA ILE A 136 12.83 8.29 -5.95
C ILE A 136 13.02 9.53 -5.07
N ILE A 137 11.99 9.92 -4.30
CA ILE A 137 12.03 11.07 -3.38
C ILE A 137 13.16 10.90 -2.34
N ASN A 138 13.39 9.66 -1.88
CA ASN A 138 14.47 9.34 -0.95
C ASN A 138 15.84 9.11 -1.61
N GLY A 139 15.96 9.34 -2.93
CA GLY A 139 17.20 9.15 -3.68
C GLY A 139 17.56 7.67 -3.92
N ILE A 140 16.58 6.79 -3.92
CA ILE A 140 16.73 5.35 -4.15
C ILE A 140 16.17 5.01 -5.53
N MET A 141 16.97 4.31 -6.36
CA MET A 141 16.46 3.78 -7.63
C MET A 141 15.45 2.66 -7.35
N PRO A 142 14.22 2.73 -7.90
CA PRO A 142 13.22 1.66 -7.73
C PRO A 142 13.72 0.30 -8.23
N SER A 143 13.20 -0.77 -7.60
CA SER A 143 13.48 -2.14 -8.04
C SER A 143 12.91 -2.40 -9.43
N LYS A 144 13.59 -3.27 -10.21
CA LYS A 144 13.11 -3.73 -11.53
C LYS A 144 11.82 -4.56 -11.45
N LEU A 145 11.41 -5.00 -10.26
CA LEU A 145 10.12 -5.68 -10.07
C LEU A 145 8.95 -4.68 -10.12
N LEU A 146 9.21 -3.41 -9.80
CA LEU A 146 8.22 -2.35 -9.96
C LEU A 146 8.23 -1.89 -11.44
N PRO A 147 7.05 -1.81 -12.09
CA PRO A 147 6.98 -1.36 -13.48
C PRO A 147 7.45 0.08 -13.61
N SER A 148 8.20 0.34 -14.68
CA SER A 148 8.69 1.68 -15.05
C SER A 148 7.76 2.34 -16.08
N TYR A 149 8.04 3.59 -16.43
CA TYR A 149 7.23 4.37 -17.38
C TYR A 149 7.14 3.75 -18.79
N ASP A 150 8.11 2.93 -19.18
CA ASP A 150 8.19 2.23 -20.47
C ASP A 150 7.70 0.78 -20.42
N THR A 151 7.29 0.29 -19.24
CA THR A 151 6.74 -1.05 -19.09
C THR A 151 5.36 -1.13 -19.72
N LYS A 152 5.21 -2.02 -20.70
CA LYS A 152 3.92 -2.22 -21.36
C LYS A 152 2.92 -2.92 -20.43
N PRO A 153 1.61 -2.69 -20.56
CA PRO A 153 0.60 -3.27 -19.66
C PRO A 153 0.69 -4.79 -19.49
N TRP A 154 1.05 -5.51 -20.57
CA TRP A 154 1.18 -6.98 -20.55
C TRP A 154 2.51 -7.49 -19.97
N GLU A 155 3.49 -6.61 -19.76
CA GLU A 155 4.78 -6.93 -19.14
C GLU A 155 4.76 -6.69 -17.63
N VAL A 156 3.71 -6.04 -17.11
CA VAL A 156 3.54 -5.74 -15.69
C VAL A 156 3.32 -7.03 -14.91
N LYS A 157 4.31 -7.42 -14.10
CA LYS A 157 4.24 -8.59 -13.21
C LYS A 157 3.51 -8.27 -11.92
N ALA A 158 2.22 -7.88 -12.04
CA ALA A 158 1.39 -7.52 -10.91
C ALA A 158 -0.02 -8.11 -11.05
N ILE A 159 -0.49 -8.72 -9.98
CA ILE A 159 -1.83 -9.27 -9.78
C ILE A 159 -2.53 -8.32 -8.83
N ASP A 160 -3.54 -7.60 -9.31
CA ASP A 160 -4.35 -6.71 -8.48
C ASP A 160 -5.68 -7.38 -8.15
N THR A 161 -5.88 -7.70 -6.89
CA THR A 161 -7.09 -8.42 -6.44
C THR A 161 -8.35 -7.58 -6.59
N LYS A 162 -8.23 -6.23 -6.58
CA LYS A 162 -9.34 -5.33 -6.89
C LYS A 162 -9.74 -5.41 -8.36
N GLU A 163 -8.78 -5.42 -9.29
CA GLU A 163 -9.08 -5.60 -10.72
C GLU A 163 -9.72 -6.97 -11.00
N ILE A 164 -9.24 -8.02 -10.33
CA ILE A 164 -9.86 -9.35 -10.44
C ILE A 164 -11.31 -9.29 -9.99
N TRP A 165 -11.60 -8.68 -8.84
CA TRP A 165 -12.95 -8.56 -8.30
C TRP A 165 -13.87 -7.70 -9.17
N GLN A 166 -13.32 -6.63 -9.76
CA GLN A 166 -14.06 -5.76 -10.68
C GLN A 166 -14.57 -6.52 -11.91
N TYR A 167 -13.89 -7.55 -12.34
CA TYR A 167 -14.28 -8.39 -13.48
C TYR A 167 -14.65 -7.58 -14.74
N GLY A 168 -13.93 -6.48 -14.98
CA GLY A 168 -14.18 -5.54 -16.07
C GLY A 168 -15.24 -4.47 -15.79
N ALA A 169 -15.90 -4.47 -14.62
CA ALA A 169 -16.82 -3.39 -14.24
C ALA A 169 -16.04 -2.10 -13.89
N TYR A 170 -16.54 -0.95 -14.39
CA TYR A 170 -15.89 0.35 -14.17
C TYR A 170 -16.05 0.87 -12.74
N THR A 171 -17.15 0.51 -12.09
CA THR A 171 -17.46 0.89 -10.70
C THR A 171 -17.74 -0.36 -9.90
N SER A 172 -16.90 -0.68 -8.96
CA SER A 172 -17.20 -1.69 -7.96
C SER A 172 -16.88 -1.16 -6.57
N ILE A 173 -17.81 -1.35 -5.66
CA ILE A 173 -17.52 -1.29 -4.24
C ILE A 173 -16.66 -2.51 -3.95
N GLY A 174 -15.44 -2.33 -3.46
CA GLY A 174 -14.55 -3.46 -3.24
C GLY A 174 -13.36 -3.09 -2.37
N SER A 175 -13.59 -2.84 -1.07
CA SER A 175 -12.51 -2.97 -0.09
C SER A 175 -12.16 -4.45 0.06
N LEU A 176 -10.91 -4.75 0.39
CA LEU A 176 -10.45 -6.13 0.60
C LEU A 176 -11.31 -6.84 1.66
N ASP A 177 -11.63 -6.15 2.76
CA ASP A 177 -12.47 -6.67 3.84
C ASP A 177 -13.87 -7.07 3.34
N LEU A 178 -14.54 -6.20 2.57
CA LEU A 178 -15.86 -6.51 2.02
C LEU A 178 -15.82 -7.73 1.11
N VAL A 179 -14.87 -7.77 0.20
CA VAL A 179 -14.70 -8.87 -0.77
C VAL A 179 -14.44 -10.18 -0.03
N CYS A 180 -13.52 -10.18 0.92
CA CYS A 180 -13.16 -11.37 1.69
C CYS A 180 -14.34 -11.84 2.57
N SER A 181 -15.05 -10.92 3.22
CA SER A 181 -16.26 -11.24 3.99
C SER A 181 -17.31 -11.92 3.13
N THR A 182 -17.59 -11.42 1.91
CA THR A 182 -18.57 -12.03 1.01
C THR A 182 -18.14 -13.40 0.50
N MET A 183 -16.83 -13.63 0.41
CA MET A 183 -16.26 -14.92 0.05
C MET A 183 -16.14 -15.88 1.25
N GLY A 184 -16.50 -15.47 2.47
CA GLY A 184 -16.32 -16.26 3.69
C GLY A 184 -14.85 -16.49 4.03
N ILE A 185 -13.98 -15.53 3.72
CA ILE A 185 -12.59 -15.48 4.16
C ILE A 185 -12.55 -14.66 5.45
N PRO A 186 -12.02 -15.20 6.55
CA PRO A 186 -11.88 -14.45 7.80
C PRO A 186 -11.03 -13.21 7.58
N THR A 187 -11.56 -12.06 7.97
CA THR A 187 -10.81 -10.80 7.99
C THR A 187 -10.61 -10.37 9.44
N PRO A 188 -9.50 -9.69 9.78
CA PRO A 188 -9.21 -9.27 11.14
C PRO A 188 -10.12 -8.09 11.54
N LYS A 189 -11.43 -8.35 11.75
CA LYS A 189 -12.41 -7.30 12.12
C LYS A 189 -12.20 -6.72 13.51
N ASP A 190 -11.46 -7.40 14.37
CA ASP A 190 -11.28 -7.05 15.79
C ASP A 190 -9.98 -6.29 16.05
N GLY A 191 -9.32 -5.77 15.01
CA GLY A 191 -8.12 -4.93 15.12
C GLY A 191 -8.45 -3.52 15.63
N GLU A 192 -7.66 -3.01 16.58
CA GLU A 192 -7.73 -1.60 17.01
C GLU A 192 -7.43 -0.63 15.86
N ILE A 193 -6.64 -1.08 14.86
CA ILE A 193 -6.17 -0.28 13.72
C ILE A 193 -7.01 -0.59 12.47
N THR A 194 -7.42 0.46 11.80
CA THR A 194 -8.03 0.46 10.46
C THR A 194 -7.31 1.49 9.61
N GLY A 195 -7.36 1.39 8.28
CA GLY A 195 -6.60 2.26 7.37
C GLY A 195 -6.79 3.76 7.62
N ASP A 196 -8.02 4.17 8.01
CA ASP A 196 -8.33 5.57 8.38
C ASP A 196 -7.75 6.01 9.74
N LYS A 197 -7.35 5.06 10.60
CA LYS A 197 -6.74 5.32 11.91
C LYS A 197 -5.21 5.25 11.92
N VAL A 198 -4.59 4.74 10.86
CA VAL A 198 -3.12 4.56 10.78
C VAL A 198 -2.37 5.85 11.07
N HIS A 199 -2.87 7.00 10.58
CA HIS A 199 -2.24 8.30 10.82
C HIS A 199 -2.18 8.65 12.31
N ASP A 200 -3.28 8.54 13.03
CA ASP A 200 -3.36 8.86 14.46
C ASP A 200 -2.61 7.81 15.29
N ALA A 201 -2.74 6.54 14.93
CA ALA A 201 -2.00 5.46 15.58
C ALA A 201 -0.48 5.64 15.50
N TYR A 202 0.03 6.16 14.37
CA TYR A 202 1.45 6.43 14.20
C TYR A 202 1.90 7.71 14.91
N TRP A 203 1.29 8.86 14.59
CA TRP A 203 1.78 10.16 15.04
C TRP A 203 1.39 10.50 16.48
N ILE A 204 0.22 10.06 16.92
CA ILE A 204 -0.33 10.42 18.25
C ILE A 204 -0.10 9.29 19.25
N GLU A 205 -0.45 8.05 18.87
CA GLU A 205 -0.46 6.93 19.80
C GLU A 205 0.86 6.16 19.81
N GLN A 206 1.75 6.40 18.84
CA GLN A 206 3.06 5.74 18.67
C GLN A 206 2.95 4.20 18.60
N LYS A 207 1.90 3.68 17.95
CA LYS A 207 1.57 2.25 17.85
C LYS A 207 2.13 1.60 16.58
N LEU A 208 3.38 1.87 16.20
CA LEU A 208 3.97 1.31 14.98
C LEU A 208 3.91 -0.23 14.92
N ASN A 209 4.10 -0.91 16.07
CA ASN A 209 4.00 -2.37 16.12
C ASN A 209 2.60 -2.87 15.76
N SER A 210 1.54 -2.24 16.28
CA SER A 210 0.16 -2.61 15.97
C SER A 210 -0.19 -2.34 14.49
N ILE A 211 0.38 -1.27 13.91
CA ILE A 211 0.27 -0.99 12.47
C ILE A 211 0.97 -2.08 11.65
N SER A 212 2.15 -2.54 12.09
CA SER A 212 2.87 -3.64 11.42
C SER A 212 2.08 -4.94 11.46
N GLU A 213 1.47 -5.28 12.60
CA GLU A 213 0.61 -6.46 12.73
C GLU A 213 -0.64 -6.35 11.83
N TYR A 214 -1.21 -5.16 11.70
CA TYR A 214 -2.35 -4.90 10.80
C TYR A 214 -1.94 -5.14 9.33
N CYS A 215 -0.84 -4.53 8.87
CA CYS A 215 -0.30 -4.70 7.53
C CYS A 215 0.04 -6.19 7.22
N GLU A 216 0.58 -6.95 8.21
CA GLU A 216 0.82 -8.39 8.05
C GLU A 216 -0.47 -9.19 7.85
N LYS A 217 -1.51 -8.86 8.60
CA LYS A 217 -2.82 -9.53 8.47
C LYS A 217 -3.46 -9.29 7.10
N ASP A 218 -3.32 -8.08 6.55
CA ASP A 218 -3.84 -7.78 5.21
C ASP A 218 -3.12 -8.62 4.14
N VAL A 219 -1.81 -8.84 4.28
CA VAL A 219 -1.07 -9.77 3.41
C VAL A 219 -1.53 -11.22 3.57
N GLU A 220 -1.84 -11.68 4.78
CA GLU A 220 -2.39 -13.04 5.01
C GLU A 220 -3.76 -13.21 4.34
N VAL A 221 -4.62 -12.21 4.44
CA VAL A 221 -5.93 -12.19 3.79
C VAL A 221 -5.80 -12.27 2.27
N LEU A 222 -4.82 -11.56 1.68
CA LEU A 222 -4.53 -11.65 0.25
C LEU A 222 -4.13 -13.07 -0.18
N ILE A 223 -3.32 -13.77 0.63
CA ILE A 223 -2.93 -15.16 0.35
C ILE A 223 -4.17 -16.07 0.31
N GLU A 224 -5.05 -15.96 1.32
CA GLU A 224 -6.27 -16.78 1.38
C GLU A 224 -7.24 -16.45 0.24
N PHE A 225 -7.35 -15.17 -0.14
CA PHE A 225 -8.12 -14.77 -1.31
C PHE A 225 -7.63 -15.45 -2.60
N ILE A 226 -6.34 -15.41 -2.86
CA ILE A 226 -5.75 -16.05 -4.05
C ILE A 226 -5.87 -17.57 -4.01
N LYS A 227 -5.65 -18.21 -2.84
CA LYS A 227 -5.86 -19.65 -2.67
C LYS A 227 -7.30 -20.04 -3.01
N LYS A 228 -8.28 -19.29 -2.49
CA LYS A 228 -9.70 -19.56 -2.73
C LYS A 228 -10.05 -19.41 -4.21
N LEU A 229 -9.57 -18.37 -4.88
CA LEU A 229 -9.77 -18.20 -6.32
C LEU A 229 -9.17 -19.35 -7.15
N LYS A 230 -7.96 -19.82 -6.79
CA LYS A 230 -7.29 -20.92 -7.50
C LYS A 230 -8.04 -22.25 -7.33
N ASN A 231 -8.76 -22.44 -6.23
CA ASN A 231 -9.56 -23.65 -5.98
C ASN A 231 -10.91 -23.64 -6.72
N LEU A 232 -11.32 -22.55 -7.35
CA LEU A 232 -12.53 -22.45 -8.18
C LEU A 232 -12.29 -22.89 -9.64
N GLY A 233 -11.07 -23.12 -10.05
CA GLY A 233 -10.68 -23.49 -11.42
C GLY A 233 -9.72 -24.64 -11.47
#